data_ed8bc7824b25b020a5162f56f86a0248
#
_entry.id   ed8bc7824b25b020a5162f56f86a0248
#
_cell.length_a   1.000
_cell.length_b   1.000
_cell.length_c   1.000
_cell.angle_alpha   90.00
_cell.angle_beta   90.00
_cell.angle_gamma   90.00
#
_symmetry.space_group_name_H-M   'P 1'
#
loop_
_entity.id
_entity.type
_entity.pdbx_description
1 polymer ?
#
loop_
_entity_poly.entity_id
_entity_poly.type
_entity_poly.pdbx_seq_one_letter_code
_entity_poly.pdbx_strand_id
1 'polypeptide(L)'
;MTKEQKHVMCRSCHAHCGLVVDFEDGLPTATHGDKDNPTFAGFSCIKGRRLVNHHTLPSRLLSSKKRGPDGHHYDIQWQDAAAEMAEKLQGIIAEHGPDSVAMYIGTFGYNNLNAHAYSLALMDAMGSAMKFTSVTIDQPGKGIALSCHGPWLAGPYRVDEWDGLILVGTNPVISMNGGLGMNPAKRLF
;
A
#
# COMPACT_ATOMS: atom_id res chain seq x y z
N MET A 1 4.78 -19.66 28.80
CA MET A 1 4.89 -18.57 27.80
C MET A 1 5.65 -19.12 26.60
N THR A 2 4.96 -19.34 25.53
CA THR A 2 5.57 -19.77 24.25
C THR A 2 6.06 -18.54 23.52
N LYS A 3 7.37 -18.49 23.22
CA LYS A 3 7.95 -17.44 22.39
C LYS A 3 8.24 -17.98 20.99
N GLU A 4 7.82 -17.27 19.98
CA GLU A 4 7.99 -17.64 18.57
C GLU A 4 8.40 -16.41 17.77
N GLN A 5 9.22 -16.62 16.73
CA GLN A 5 9.56 -15.59 15.75
C GLN A 5 9.09 -16.01 14.36
N LYS A 6 8.50 -15.08 13.61
CA LYS A 6 8.09 -15.32 12.23
C LYS A 6 8.71 -14.31 11.28
N HIS A 7 9.31 -14.80 10.21
CA HIS A 7 9.76 -13.99 9.11
C HIS A 7 8.56 -13.56 8.26
N VAL A 8 8.44 -12.27 8.03
CA VAL A 8 7.33 -11.68 7.29
C VAL A 8 7.83 -10.58 6.36
N MET A 9 7.00 -10.15 5.45
CA MET A 9 7.27 -9.03 4.56
C MET A 9 6.45 -7.80 4.99
N CYS A 10 7.09 -6.65 5.09
CA CYS A 10 6.41 -5.39 5.36
C CYS A 10 5.48 -5.01 4.21
N ARG A 11 4.25 -4.66 4.53
CA ARG A 11 3.24 -4.24 3.55
C ARG A 11 2.88 -2.74 3.65
N SER A 12 3.73 -1.93 4.29
CA SER A 12 3.46 -0.50 4.44
C SER A 12 3.82 0.34 3.22
N CYS A 13 4.65 -0.16 2.31
CA CYS A 13 5.01 0.49 1.05
C CYS A 13 5.62 -0.52 0.06
N HIS A 14 5.98 -0.06 -1.12
CA HIS A 14 6.55 -0.88 -2.21
C HIS A 14 7.92 -1.48 -1.91
N ALA A 15 8.61 -1.06 -0.85
CA ALA A 15 9.92 -1.60 -0.52
C ALA A 15 9.85 -3.06 -0.07
N HIS A 16 8.74 -3.49 0.52
CA HIS A 16 8.54 -4.87 0.97
C HIS A 16 9.67 -5.41 1.85
N CYS A 17 10.19 -4.60 2.77
CA CYS A 17 11.30 -4.97 3.63
C CYS A 17 11.02 -6.29 4.37
N GLY A 18 12.04 -7.15 4.49
CA GLY A 18 12.00 -8.31 5.35
C GLY A 18 11.94 -7.90 6.82
N LEU A 19 11.03 -8.49 7.56
CA LEU A 19 10.81 -8.25 8.98
C LEU A 19 10.78 -9.56 9.75
N VAL A 20 11.15 -9.49 11.02
CA VAL A 20 10.89 -10.54 12.01
C VAL A 20 9.86 -9.98 13.00
N VAL A 21 8.83 -10.76 13.26
CA VAL A 21 7.80 -10.46 14.26
C VAL A 21 7.95 -11.43 15.41
N ASP A 22 8.07 -10.88 16.62
CA ASP A 22 8.07 -11.66 17.84
C ASP A 22 6.64 -11.92 18.30
N PHE A 23 6.37 -13.13 18.73
CA PHE A 23 5.10 -13.55 19.29
C PHE A 23 5.31 -14.08 20.71
N GLU A 24 4.40 -13.73 21.59
CA GLU A 24 4.27 -14.32 22.92
C GLU A 24 2.84 -14.83 23.09
N ASP A 25 2.71 -16.13 23.38
CA ASP A 25 1.42 -16.82 23.51
C ASP A 25 0.46 -16.57 22.30
N GLY A 26 1.03 -16.56 21.09
CA GLY A 26 0.29 -16.36 19.85
C GLY A 26 -0.03 -14.90 19.49
N LEU A 27 0.34 -13.94 20.35
CA LEU A 27 0.11 -12.52 20.09
C LEU A 27 1.42 -11.83 19.62
N PRO A 28 1.36 -10.99 18.59
CA PRO A 28 2.53 -10.25 18.11
C PRO A 28 2.90 -9.15 19.14
N THR A 29 4.16 -9.09 19.55
CA THR A 29 4.66 -8.17 20.59
C THR A 29 5.65 -7.14 20.06
N ALA A 30 6.51 -7.50 19.09
CA ALA A 30 7.50 -6.60 18.54
C ALA A 30 7.76 -6.89 17.05
N THR A 31 8.35 -5.90 16.36
CA THR A 31 8.76 -6.04 14.97
C THR A 31 10.13 -5.42 14.76
N HIS A 32 11.02 -6.14 14.10
CA HIS A 32 12.34 -5.65 13.71
C HIS A 32 12.67 -6.01 12.26
N GLY A 33 13.74 -5.38 11.73
CA GLY A 33 14.27 -5.76 10.42
C GLY A 33 14.90 -7.15 10.47
N ASP A 34 14.64 -7.94 9.46
CA ASP A 34 15.22 -9.27 9.28
C ASP A 34 16.69 -9.14 8.87
N LYS A 35 17.61 -9.53 9.77
CA LYS A 35 19.05 -9.46 9.54
C LYS A 35 19.52 -10.47 8.51
N ASP A 36 18.82 -11.58 8.35
CA ASP A 36 19.14 -12.65 7.43
C ASP A 36 18.58 -12.39 6.02
N ASN A 37 17.77 -11.35 5.86
CA ASN A 37 17.26 -10.93 4.57
C ASN A 37 18.42 -10.36 3.73
N PRO A 38 18.79 -10.99 2.58
CA PRO A 38 19.96 -10.60 1.80
C PRO A 38 19.83 -9.21 1.17
N THR A 39 18.60 -8.77 0.97
CA THR A 39 18.28 -7.49 0.33
C THR A 39 18.37 -6.33 1.31
N PHE A 40 17.77 -6.45 2.48
CA PHE A 40 17.64 -5.37 3.45
C PHE A 40 18.62 -5.46 4.61
N ALA A 41 19.22 -6.63 4.86
CA ALA A 41 20.23 -6.88 5.89
C ALA A 41 19.87 -6.24 7.25
N GLY A 42 18.64 -6.47 7.71
CA GLY A 42 18.13 -5.95 8.98
C GLY A 42 17.58 -4.54 8.93
N PHE A 43 17.61 -3.86 7.78
CA PHE A 43 17.02 -2.53 7.68
C PHE A 43 15.49 -2.60 7.58
N SER A 44 14.82 -1.76 8.37
CA SER A 44 13.43 -1.37 8.15
C SER A 44 13.20 0.04 8.70
N CYS A 45 12.36 0.81 8.02
CA CYS A 45 12.01 2.15 8.48
C CYS A 45 11.06 2.10 9.70
N ILE A 46 10.80 3.25 10.30
CA ILE A 46 9.93 3.35 11.48
C ILE A 46 8.52 2.76 11.24
N LYS A 47 7.98 2.84 10.03
CA LYS A 47 6.66 2.28 9.69
C LYS A 47 6.63 0.76 9.86
N GLY A 48 7.64 0.06 9.35
CA GLY A 48 7.78 -1.39 9.52
C GLY A 48 7.99 -1.79 10.98
N ARG A 49 8.86 -1.07 11.70
CA ARG A 49 9.14 -1.34 13.12
C ARG A 49 7.95 -1.13 14.05
N ARG A 50 6.95 -0.35 13.63
CA ARG A 50 5.72 -0.06 14.37
C ARG A 50 4.51 -0.86 13.89
N LEU A 51 4.72 -1.87 13.08
CA LEU A 51 3.63 -2.63 12.46
C LEU A 51 2.74 -3.30 13.51
N VAL A 52 3.34 -3.88 14.56
CA VAL A 52 2.59 -4.49 15.67
C VAL A 52 1.74 -3.45 16.39
N ASN A 53 2.31 -2.28 16.71
CA ASN A 53 1.55 -1.20 17.36
C ASN A 53 0.33 -0.78 16.50
N HIS A 54 0.52 -0.66 15.18
CA HIS A 54 -0.55 -0.34 14.25
C HIS A 54 -1.63 -1.45 14.20
N HIS A 55 -1.21 -2.72 14.30
CA HIS A 55 -2.11 -3.87 14.28
C HIS A 55 -3.02 -3.91 15.51
N THR A 56 -2.52 -3.50 16.68
CA THR A 56 -3.22 -3.58 17.96
C THR A 56 -3.85 -2.25 18.41
N LEU A 57 -3.90 -1.24 17.54
CA LEU A 57 -4.53 0.05 17.89
C LEU A 57 -5.98 -0.15 18.32
N PRO A 58 -6.41 0.46 19.45
CA PRO A 58 -7.80 0.39 19.92
C PRO A 58 -8.81 1.00 18.91
N SER A 59 -8.34 1.95 18.09
CA SER A 59 -9.16 2.59 17.03
C SER A 59 -9.23 1.80 15.73
N ARG A 60 -8.60 0.62 15.66
CA ARG A 60 -8.64 -0.20 14.45
C ARG A 60 -10.05 -0.71 14.18
N LEU A 61 -10.53 -0.54 12.96
CA LEU A 61 -11.79 -1.10 12.52
C LEU A 61 -11.67 -2.61 12.36
N LEU A 62 -12.46 -3.37 13.14
CA LEU A 62 -12.49 -4.83 13.11
C LEU A 62 -13.74 -5.39 12.43
N SER A 63 -14.69 -4.51 12.10
CA SER A 63 -15.94 -4.83 11.42
C SER A 63 -16.28 -3.75 10.41
N SER A 64 -17.15 -4.07 9.45
CA SER A 64 -17.73 -3.08 8.57
C SER A 64 -18.62 -2.13 9.35
N LYS A 65 -18.62 -0.85 8.99
CA LYS A 65 -19.40 0.20 9.67
C LYS A 65 -20.31 0.90 8.68
N LYS A 66 -21.53 1.16 9.10
CA LYS A 66 -22.51 1.97 8.39
C LYS A 66 -22.85 3.20 9.21
N ARG A 67 -22.90 4.38 8.58
CA ARG A 67 -23.31 5.61 9.24
C ARG A 67 -24.83 5.66 9.30
N GLY A 68 -25.37 5.83 10.52
CA GLY A 68 -26.78 6.01 10.75
C GLY A 68 -27.26 7.46 10.52
N PRO A 69 -28.58 7.69 10.57
CA PRO A 69 -29.16 9.02 10.43
C PRO A 69 -28.73 10.01 11.51
N ASP A 70 -28.39 9.50 12.69
CA ASP A 70 -27.86 10.25 13.83
C ASP A 70 -26.40 10.63 13.72
N GLY A 71 -25.74 10.21 12.62
CA GLY A 71 -24.33 10.45 12.35
C GLY A 71 -23.38 9.44 13.02
N HIS A 72 -23.86 8.55 13.87
CA HIS A 72 -23.06 7.51 14.50
C HIS A 72 -22.79 6.33 13.55
N HIS A 73 -21.72 5.58 13.83
CA HIS A 73 -21.36 4.41 13.05
C HIS A 73 -21.78 3.14 13.80
N TYR A 74 -22.53 2.29 13.11
CA TYR A 74 -23.05 1.01 13.59
C TYR A 74 -22.38 -0.13 12.83
N ASP A 75 -22.24 -1.26 13.51
CA ASP A 75 -21.76 -2.49 12.86
C ASP A 75 -22.76 -2.98 11.80
N ILE A 76 -22.25 -3.42 10.67
CA ILE A 76 -23.01 -4.06 9.60
C ILE A 76 -22.25 -5.26 9.10
N GLN A 77 -22.95 -6.34 8.74
CA GLN A 77 -22.31 -7.46 8.08
C GLN A 77 -21.80 -7.01 6.71
N TRP A 78 -20.63 -7.50 6.32
CA TRP A 78 -20.02 -7.07 5.05
C TRP A 78 -20.87 -7.43 3.83
N GLN A 79 -21.61 -8.55 3.89
CA GLN A 79 -22.52 -8.97 2.83
C GLN A 79 -23.66 -7.96 2.63
N ASP A 80 -24.25 -7.50 3.74
CA ASP A 80 -25.34 -6.50 3.72
C ASP A 80 -24.81 -5.16 3.21
N ALA A 81 -23.62 -4.77 3.67
CA ALA A 81 -22.96 -3.56 3.18
C ALA A 81 -22.70 -3.61 1.66
N ALA A 82 -22.23 -4.76 1.16
CA ALA A 82 -21.99 -4.95 -0.26
C ALA A 82 -23.30 -4.90 -1.08
N ALA A 83 -24.38 -5.52 -0.57
CA ALA A 83 -25.70 -5.48 -1.22
C ALA A 83 -26.26 -4.06 -1.30
N GLU A 84 -26.22 -3.31 -0.20
CA GLU A 84 -26.67 -1.92 -0.19
C GLU A 84 -25.83 -1.01 -1.12
N MET A 85 -24.51 -1.24 -1.18
CA MET A 85 -23.63 -0.52 -2.10
C MET A 85 -23.97 -0.83 -3.55
N ALA A 86 -24.20 -2.10 -3.88
CA ALA A 86 -24.56 -2.54 -5.22
C ALA A 86 -25.88 -1.93 -5.69
N GLU A 87 -26.91 -1.92 -4.83
CA GLU A 87 -28.20 -1.29 -5.10
C GLU A 87 -28.07 0.21 -5.41
N LYS A 88 -27.30 0.93 -4.57
CA LYS A 88 -27.06 2.37 -4.78
C LYS A 88 -26.31 2.64 -6.08
N LEU A 89 -25.26 1.86 -6.36
CA LEU A 89 -24.49 2.01 -7.61
C LEU A 89 -25.37 1.73 -8.84
N GLN A 90 -26.20 0.70 -8.81
CA GLN A 90 -27.13 0.38 -9.88
C GLN A 90 -28.12 1.55 -10.12
N GLY A 91 -28.66 2.14 -9.04
CA GLY A 91 -29.53 3.31 -9.14
C GLY A 91 -28.85 4.52 -9.78
N ILE A 92 -27.63 4.84 -9.35
CA ILE A 92 -26.84 5.94 -9.92
C ILE A 92 -26.53 5.70 -11.41
N ILE A 93 -26.13 4.49 -11.76
CA ILE A 93 -25.83 4.14 -13.14
C ILE A 93 -27.08 4.19 -14.03
N ALA A 94 -28.21 3.72 -13.52
CA ALA A 94 -29.48 3.77 -14.24
C ALA A 94 -29.95 5.19 -14.52
N GLU A 95 -29.71 6.13 -13.60
CA GLU A 95 -30.13 7.53 -13.74
C GLU A 95 -29.11 8.37 -14.54
N HIS A 96 -27.81 8.16 -14.32
CA HIS A 96 -26.76 9.07 -14.81
C HIS A 96 -25.76 8.42 -15.77
N GLY A 97 -25.90 7.14 -16.07
CA GLY A 97 -24.99 6.37 -16.89
C GLY A 97 -23.74 5.85 -16.13
N PRO A 98 -22.99 4.90 -16.74
CA PRO A 98 -21.88 4.22 -16.06
C PRO A 98 -20.72 5.15 -15.68
N ASP A 99 -20.43 6.18 -16.45
CA ASP A 99 -19.33 7.12 -16.16
C ASP A 99 -19.62 8.11 -15.02
N SER A 100 -20.83 8.04 -14.43
CA SER A 100 -21.14 8.73 -13.16
C SER A 100 -20.43 8.11 -11.95
N VAL A 101 -19.93 6.88 -12.11
CA VAL A 101 -19.16 6.16 -11.08
C VAL A 101 -17.69 6.15 -11.45
N ALA A 102 -16.86 6.71 -10.60
CA ALA A 102 -15.41 6.76 -10.77
C ALA A 102 -14.70 5.98 -9.67
N MET A 103 -13.55 5.41 -9.99
CA MET A 103 -12.68 4.74 -9.03
C MET A 103 -11.29 5.35 -9.03
N TYR A 104 -10.78 5.65 -7.85
CA TYR A 104 -9.38 6.02 -7.65
C TYR A 104 -8.66 4.96 -6.82
N ILE A 105 -7.62 4.37 -7.38
CA ILE A 105 -6.81 3.35 -6.73
C ILE A 105 -5.49 3.99 -6.31
N GLY A 106 -5.28 4.11 -5.00
CA GLY A 106 -4.03 4.61 -4.45
C GLY A 106 -2.90 3.57 -4.53
N THR A 107 -1.70 4.02 -4.22
CA THR A 107 -0.47 3.21 -4.24
C THR A 107 -0.56 1.90 -3.43
N PHE A 108 -1.33 1.88 -2.36
CA PHE A 108 -1.54 0.67 -1.55
C PHE A 108 -2.30 -0.45 -2.27
N GLY A 109 -2.96 -0.18 -3.38
CA GLY A 109 -3.54 -1.22 -4.24
C GLY A 109 -2.51 -2.27 -4.67
N TYR A 110 -1.26 -1.88 -4.87
CA TYR A 110 -0.17 -2.81 -5.23
C TYR A 110 0.21 -3.78 -4.10
N ASN A 111 -0.11 -3.46 -2.85
CA ASN A 111 0.11 -4.36 -1.72
C ASN A 111 -0.99 -5.40 -1.54
N ASN A 112 -2.08 -5.26 -2.30
CA ASN A 112 -3.17 -6.22 -2.37
C ASN A 112 -3.57 -6.42 -3.84
N LEU A 113 -2.85 -7.30 -4.52
CA LEU A 113 -3.06 -7.56 -5.95
C LEU A 113 -4.48 -8.01 -6.27
N ASN A 114 -5.09 -8.81 -5.40
CA ASN A 114 -6.47 -9.25 -5.60
C ASN A 114 -7.44 -8.06 -5.56
N ALA A 115 -7.32 -7.16 -4.57
CA ALA A 115 -8.17 -5.98 -4.49
C ALA A 115 -8.01 -5.09 -5.73
N HIS A 116 -6.78 -4.94 -6.23
CA HIS A 116 -6.53 -4.18 -7.47
C HIS A 116 -7.22 -4.81 -8.68
N ALA A 117 -7.03 -6.11 -8.89
CA ALA A 117 -7.64 -6.83 -10.00
C ALA A 117 -9.17 -6.81 -9.95
N TYR A 118 -9.75 -7.10 -8.78
CA TYR A 118 -11.21 -7.06 -8.59
C TYR A 118 -11.78 -5.65 -8.73
N SER A 119 -11.05 -4.63 -8.32
CA SER A 119 -11.49 -3.24 -8.50
C SER A 119 -11.60 -2.87 -9.98
N LEU A 120 -10.63 -3.25 -10.80
CA LEU A 120 -10.69 -3.02 -12.24
C LEU A 120 -11.83 -3.83 -12.89
N ALA A 121 -11.97 -5.09 -12.52
CA ALA A 121 -13.05 -5.95 -13.02
C ALA A 121 -14.44 -5.42 -12.64
N LEU A 122 -14.60 -4.85 -11.45
CA LEU A 122 -15.85 -4.20 -11.03
C LEU A 122 -16.19 -3.00 -11.92
N MET A 123 -15.20 -2.15 -12.21
CA MET A 123 -15.41 -1.00 -13.10
C MET A 123 -15.77 -1.44 -14.53
N ASP A 124 -15.12 -2.51 -15.03
CA ASP A 124 -15.46 -3.08 -16.34
C ASP A 124 -16.88 -3.65 -16.35
N ALA A 125 -17.28 -4.36 -15.30
CA ALA A 125 -18.63 -4.90 -15.16
C ALA A 125 -19.71 -3.81 -15.09
N MET A 126 -19.40 -2.66 -14.52
CA MET A 126 -20.29 -1.48 -14.51
C MET A 126 -20.29 -0.71 -15.82
N GLY A 127 -19.36 -1.00 -16.73
CA GLY A 127 -19.20 -0.28 -17.99
C GLY A 127 -18.58 1.11 -17.86
N SER A 128 -17.97 1.44 -16.73
CA SER A 128 -17.36 2.75 -16.51
C SER A 128 -15.91 2.79 -16.95
N ALA A 129 -15.56 3.82 -17.74
CA ALA A 129 -14.20 4.14 -18.13
C ALA A 129 -13.44 5.00 -17.10
N MET A 130 -14.12 5.48 -16.06
CA MET A 130 -13.59 6.43 -15.08
C MET A 130 -12.68 5.77 -14.04
N LYS A 131 -11.53 5.24 -14.50
CA LYS A 131 -10.53 4.54 -13.69
C LYS A 131 -9.30 5.40 -13.50
N PHE A 132 -8.98 5.76 -12.27
CA PHE A 132 -7.87 6.63 -11.92
C PHE A 132 -6.94 5.94 -10.93
N THR A 133 -5.65 6.26 -11.02
CA THR A 133 -4.62 5.79 -10.09
C THR A 133 -3.73 6.95 -9.68
N SER A 134 -2.87 6.75 -8.67
CA SER A 134 -1.85 7.73 -8.31
C SER A 134 -0.93 8.08 -9.49
N VAL A 135 -0.72 7.16 -10.42
CA VAL A 135 0.11 7.39 -11.62
C VAL A 135 -0.46 8.47 -12.53
N THR A 136 -1.79 8.61 -12.58
CA THR A 136 -2.43 9.64 -13.43
C THR A 136 -2.17 11.08 -12.96
N ILE A 137 -1.80 11.27 -11.70
CA ILE A 137 -1.51 12.58 -11.10
C ILE A 137 -0.01 12.71 -10.81
N ASP A 138 0.60 11.67 -10.24
CA ASP A 138 1.96 11.67 -9.71
C ASP A 138 3.01 11.51 -10.83
N GLN A 139 2.79 10.58 -11.75
CA GLN A 139 3.81 10.16 -12.72
C GLN A 139 3.31 9.99 -14.16
N PRO A 140 2.44 10.86 -14.70
CA PRO A 140 1.95 10.68 -16.05
C PRO A 140 3.08 10.72 -17.10
N GLY A 141 4.12 11.53 -16.86
CA GLY A 141 5.29 11.62 -17.71
C GLY A 141 6.07 10.31 -17.86
N LYS A 142 6.08 9.45 -16.84
CA LYS A 142 6.72 8.13 -16.95
C LYS A 142 6.00 7.22 -17.94
N GLY A 143 4.67 7.21 -17.92
CA GLY A 143 3.86 6.46 -18.88
C GLY A 143 4.07 6.96 -20.31
N ILE A 144 4.09 8.26 -20.52
CA ILE A 144 4.35 8.89 -21.81
C ILE A 144 5.77 8.56 -22.30
N ALA A 145 6.77 8.68 -21.43
CA ALA A 145 8.15 8.34 -21.78
C ALA A 145 8.30 6.89 -22.23
N LEU A 146 7.68 5.95 -21.52
CA LEU A 146 7.65 4.54 -21.91
C LEU A 146 7.00 4.32 -23.27
N SER A 147 5.95 5.07 -23.59
CA SER A 147 5.27 4.99 -24.89
C SER A 147 6.12 5.56 -26.02
N CYS A 148 6.92 6.60 -25.75
CA CYS A 148 7.75 7.27 -26.77
C CYS A 148 9.11 6.55 -26.99
N HIS A 149 9.70 6.00 -25.95
CA HIS A 149 11.07 5.49 -25.97
C HIS A 149 11.16 3.97 -25.78
N GLY A 150 10.03 3.28 -25.67
CA GLY A 150 9.97 1.86 -25.34
C GLY A 150 10.08 1.58 -23.83
N PRO A 151 9.98 0.31 -23.42
CA PRO A 151 10.02 -0.08 -22.00
C PRO A 151 11.37 0.29 -21.39
N TRP A 152 11.39 1.37 -20.65
CA TRP A 152 12.53 1.84 -19.90
C TRP A 152 12.12 2.05 -18.45
N LEU A 153 12.76 1.34 -17.55
CA LEU A 153 12.66 1.58 -16.13
C LEU A 153 13.97 2.22 -15.69
N ALA A 154 13.86 3.35 -14.99
CA ALA A 154 15.03 3.95 -14.37
C ALA A 154 15.78 2.84 -13.60
N GLY A 155 17.04 2.63 -13.96
CA GLY A 155 17.88 1.62 -13.33
C GLY A 155 18.05 1.89 -11.84
N PRO A 156 18.53 0.92 -11.06
CA PRO A 156 18.87 1.13 -9.66
C PRO A 156 19.91 2.25 -9.56
N TYR A 157 19.70 3.14 -8.60
CA TYR A 157 20.69 4.17 -8.30
C TYR A 157 21.97 3.51 -7.79
N ARG A 158 23.06 3.67 -8.53
CA ARG A 158 24.37 3.12 -8.19
C ARG A 158 25.10 4.10 -7.28
N VAL A 159 24.66 4.15 -6.04
CA VAL A 159 25.17 5.09 -5.03
C VAL A 159 26.69 4.90 -4.83
N ASP A 160 27.17 3.69 -5.05
CA ASP A 160 28.57 3.30 -4.89
C ASP A 160 29.49 3.89 -6.01
N GLU A 161 28.89 4.44 -7.07
CA GLU A 161 29.61 5.02 -8.21
C GLU A 161 29.60 6.57 -8.20
N TRP A 162 29.04 7.20 -7.16
CA TRP A 162 28.92 8.65 -7.07
C TRP A 162 29.95 9.23 -6.13
N ASP A 163 30.59 10.33 -6.55
CA ASP A 163 31.50 11.11 -5.71
C ASP A 163 30.75 11.99 -4.70
N GLY A 164 29.48 12.24 -4.91
CA GLY A 164 28.65 13.03 -4.02
C GLY A 164 27.15 12.88 -4.30
N LEU A 165 26.34 13.05 -3.26
CA LEU A 165 24.88 13.00 -3.31
C LEU A 165 24.29 14.20 -2.58
N ILE A 166 23.41 14.92 -3.26
CA ILE A 166 22.64 16.02 -2.67
C ILE A 166 21.18 15.55 -2.50
N LEU A 167 20.69 15.56 -1.28
CA LEU A 167 19.32 15.23 -0.95
C LEU A 167 18.51 16.50 -0.73
N VAL A 168 17.53 16.78 -1.60
CA VAL A 168 16.67 17.96 -1.53
C VAL A 168 15.22 17.54 -1.35
N GLY A 169 14.60 17.92 -0.24
CA GLY A 169 13.19 17.65 0.05
C GLY A 169 12.85 16.17 0.20
N THR A 170 13.83 15.30 0.46
CA THR A 170 13.62 13.85 0.58
C THR A 170 14.37 13.26 1.77
N ASN A 171 13.80 12.22 2.36
CA ASN A 171 14.47 11.43 3.40
C ASN A 171 14.38 9.94 3.03
N PRO A 172 15.36 9.40 2.31
CA PRO A 172 15.34 8.01 1.85
C PRO A 172 15.43 6.97 2.96
N VAL A 173 15.88 7.34 4.16
CA VAL A 173 15.91 6.44 5.33
C VAL A 173 14.49 6.18 5.86
N ILE A 174 13.57 7.13 5.69
CA ILE A 174 12.17 7.00 6.11
C ILE A 174 11.28 6.62 4.92
N SER A 175 11.52 7.24 3.77
CA SER A 175 10.77 7.02 2.54
C SER A 175 11.57 6.14 1.58
N MET A 176 11.52 4.84 1.79
CA MET A 176 12.24 3.86 0.95
C MET A 176 11.85 3.87 -0.53
N ASN A 177 10.72 4.48 -0.87
CA ASN A 177 10.25 4.60 -2.25
C ASN A 177 11.07 5.59 -3.10
N GLY A 178 12.06 6.24 -2.51
CA GLY A 178 12.86 7.28 -3.16
C GLY A 178 14.06 6.79 -3.99
N GLY A 179 14.16 5.50 -4.30
CA GLY A 179 15.14 4.98 -5.25
C GLY A 179 16.53 4.61 -4.70
N LEU A 180 16.87 4.94 -3.47
CA LEU A 180 18.13 4.46 -2.86
C LEU A 180 18.11 2.97 -2.51
N GLY A 181 16.97 2.32 -2.76
CA GLY A 181 16.79 0.88 -2.65
C GLY A 181 17.08 0.34 -1.25
N MET A 182 17.42 -0.85 -1.24
CA MET A 182 17.69 -1.77 -0.16
C MET A 182 18.69 -1.23 0.85
N ASN A 183 18.28 -1.03 2.09
CA ASN A 183 19.10 -0.54 3.19
C ASN A 183 19.76 0.84 2.92
N PRO A 184 18.96 1.90 2.78
CA PRO A 184 19.49 3.25 2.49
C PRO A 184 20.41 3.78 3.60
N ALA A 185 20.23 3.34 4.84
CA ALA A 185 21.10 3.74 5.94
C ALA A 185 22.54 3.25 5.70
N LYS A 186 22.73 1.98 5.32
CA LYS A 186 24.07 1.45 5.01
C LYS A 186 24.70 2.09 3.78
N ARG A 187 23.90 2.63 2.87
CA ARG A 187 24.39 3.25 1.63
C ARG A 187 24.72 4.74 1.78
N LEU A 188 24.12 5.40 2.76
CA LEU A 188 24.31 6.82 3.00
C LEU A 188 25.34 7.11 4.11
N PHE A 189 25.56 6.16 5.01
CA PHE A 189 26.45 6.27 6.16
C PHE A 189 27.41 5.08 6.23
#